data_86a9b006950463c23aa5074282a65084
#
_entry.id   86a9b006950463c23aa5074282a65084
#
_cell.length_a   1.000
_cell.length_b   1.000
_cell.length_c   1.000
_cell.angle_alpha   90.00
_cell.angle_beta   90.00
_cell.angle_gamma   90.00
#
_symmetry.space_group_name_H-M   'P 1'
#
loop_
_entity.id
_entity.type
_entity.pdbx_description
1 polymer ?
#
loop_
_entity_poly.entity_id
_entity_poly.type
_entity_poly.pdbx_seq_one_letter_code
_entity_poly.pdbx_strand_id
1 'polypeptide(L)'
;KYNLTNESSVLDVGCGKAFLLYEMKLLLPNLKISGFDSSEYGIENSKEEIKKNIFCHKAQEIYPFNDNEFDLVISLNTLHNLKIFELEIALKEMQRVGKNSYLCLESFRNEKELFNLECWALTCQSFFSPEEWIWVYNHFGYLGDYEFIYFE
;
A
#
# COMPACT_ATOMS: atom_id res chain seq x y z
N LYS A 1 1.17 -8.98 14.75
CA LYS A 1 2.54 -8.46 14.72
C LYS A 1 2.58 -7.02 15.21
N TYR A 2 1.73 -6.12 14.70
CA TYR A 2 1.73 -4.69 15.02
C TYR A 2 0.94 -4.32 16.28
N ASN A 3 0.23 -5.26 16.87
CA ASN A 3 -0.58 -5.07 18.11
C ASN A 3 -1.49 -3.83 18.06
N LEU A 4 -2.18 -3.62 16.94
CA LEU A 4 -3.10 -2.51 16.77
C LEU A 4 -4.23 -2.56 17.80
N THR A 5 -4.57 -1.40 18.35
CA THR A 5 -5.62 -1.20 19.33
C THR A 5 -6.57 -0.09 18.88
N ASN A 6 -7.60 0.19 19.64
CA ASN A 6 -8.49 1.32 19.40
C ASN A 6 -7.78 2.69 19.44
N GLU A 7 -6.61 2.78 20.04
CA GLU A 7 -5.81 4.03 20.13
C GLU A 7 -4.85 4.22 18.94
N SER A 8 -4.67 3.17 18.14
CA SER A 8 -3.72 3.16 17.03
C SER A 8 -4.21 3.97 15.83
N SER A 9 -3.27 4.31 14.93
CA SER A 9 -3.51 4.99 13.66
C SER A 9 -2.96 4.19 12.49
N VAL A 10 -3.74 4.08 11.41
CA VAL A 10 -3.38 3.33 10.20
C VAL A 10 -3.60 4.19 8.95
N LEU A 11 -2.63 4.17 8.04
CA LEU A 11 -2.74 4.71 6.69
C LEU A 11 -2.72 3.58 5.67
N ASP A 12 -3.65 3.59 4.71
CA ASP A 12 -3.69 2.69 3.57
C ASP A 12 -3.34 3.45 2.27
N VAL A 13 -2.20 3.11 1.67
CA VAL A 13 -1.68 3.71 0.44
C VAL A 13 -2.14 2.91 -0.76
N GLY A 14 -3.01 3.48 -1.59
CA GLY A 14 -3.69 2.78 -2.67
C GLY A 14 -4.89 1.99 -2.15
N CYS A 15 -5.71 2.63 -1.34
CA CYS A 15 -6.80 1.97 -0.61
C CYS A 15 -7.99 1.53 -1.48
N GLY A 16 -8.05 1.93 -2.76
CA GLY A 16 -9.18 1.66 -3.64
C GLY A 16 -10.50 2.15 -3.05
N LYS A 17 -11.44 1.24 -2.84
CA LYS A 17 -12.71 1.50 -2.14
C LYS A 17 -12.60 1.42 -0.60
N ALA A 18 -11.40 1.28 -0.08
CA ALA A 18 -11.05 1.23 1.34
C ALA A 18 -11.80 0.16 2.15
N PHE A 19 -12.10 -1.00 1.54
CA PHE A 19 -12.78 -2.08 2.24
C PHE A 19 -11.99 -2.59 3.44
N LEU A 20 -10.64 -2.66 3.33
CA LEU A 20 -9.80 -3.07 4.44
C LEU A 20 -9.92 -2.11 5.63
N LEU A 21 -9.84 -0.81 5.40
CA LEU A 21 -10.01 0.19 6.45
C LEU A 21 -11.39 0.14 7.08
N TYR A 22 -12.43 -0.15 6.29
CA TYR A 22 -13.79 -0.35 6.80
C TYR A 22 -13.86 -1.56 7.74
N GLU A 23 -13.33 -2.72 7.33
CA GLU A 23 -13.29 -3.93 8.16
C GLU A 23 -12.46 -3.71 9.44
N MET A 24 -11.34 -3.01 9.35
CA MET A 24 -10.55 -2.64 10.52
C MET A 24 -11.35 -1.79 11.52
N LYS A 25 -12.18 -0.86 11.03
CA LYS A 25 -13.08 -0.05 11.87
C LYS A 25 -14.19 -0.85 12.53
N LEU A 26 -14.68 -1.92 11.90
CA LEU A 26 -15.64 -2.83 12.53
C LEU A 26 -15.01 -3.59 13.70
N LEU A 27 -13.75 -3.99 13.57
CA LEU A 27 -13.02 -4.71 14.62
C LEU A 27 -12.51 -3.77 15.74
N LEU A 28 -12.08 -2.57 15.38
CA LEU A 28 -11.51 -1.57 16.27
C LEU A 28 -12.23 -0.23 16.05
N PRO A 29 -13.42 0.00 16.65
CA PRO A 29 -14.28 1.15 16.32
C PRO A 29 -13.64 2.53 16.50
N ASN A 30 -12.68 2.67 17.42
CA ASN A 30 -11.98 3.93 17.68
C ASN A 30 -10.63 4.05 16.93
N LEU A 31 -10.21 3.01 16.18
CA LEU A 31 -9.01 3.07 15.35
C LEU A 31 -9.03 4.33 14.45
N LYS A 32 -7.98 5.10 14.47
CA LYS A 32 -7.82 6.23 13.55
C LYS A 32 -7.37 5.69 12.20
N ILE A 33 -8.18 5.90 11.17
CA ILE A 33 -7.89 5.45 9.81
C ILE A 33 -7.73 6.64 8.88
N SER A 34 -6.82 6.51 7.94
CA SER A 34 -6.72 7.34 6.74
C SER A 34 -6.39 6.46 5.55
N GLY A 35 -6.80 6.88 4.36
CA GLY A 35 -6.44 6.19 3.14
C GLY A 35 -6.48 7.13 1.94
N PHE A 36 -5.75 6.79 0.91
CA PHE A 36 -5.85 7.49 -0.36
C PHE A 36 -5.65 6.55 -1.54
N ASP A 37 -6.21 6.94 -2.66
CA ASP A 37 -6.06 6.25 -3.93
C ASP A 37 -6.06 7.28 -5.08
N SER A 38 -5.41 6.97 -6.18
CA SER A 38 -5.45 7.80 -7.39
C SER A 38 -6.77 7.70 -8.16
N SER A 39 -7.59 6.69 -7.86
CA SER A 39 -8.88 6.43 -8.49
C SER A 39 -9.99 7.23 -7.82
N GLU A 40 -10.45 8.30 -8.45
CA GLU A 40 -11.66 9.02 -8.02
C GLU A 40 -12.85 8.09 -7.89
N TYR A 41 -13.02 7.16 -8.85
CA TYR A 41 -14.07 6.14 -8.80
C TYR A 41 -13.98 5.28 -7.53
N GLY A 42 -12.77 4.87 -7.13
CA GLY A 42 -12.56 4.09 -5.90
C GLY A 42 -13.04 4.86 -4.67
N ILE A 43 -12.59 6.11 -4.54
CA ILE A 43 -12.96 6.99 -3.42
C ILE A 43 -14.46 7.29 -3.39
N GLU A 44 -15.05 7.65 -4.53
CA GLU A 44 -16.49 7.95 -4.62
C GLU A 44 -17.39 6.75 -4.29
N ASN A 45 -16.95 5.53 -4.60
CA ASN A 45 -17.70 4.30 -4.37
C ASN A 45 -17.27 3.54 -3.10
N SER A 46 -16.62 4.22 -2.17
CA SER A 46 -16.31 3.70 -0.84
C SER A 46 -17.56 3.70 0.07
N LYS A 47 -17.44 3.03 1.21
CA LYS A 47 -18.47 3.03 2.25
C LYS A 47 -18.65 4.43 2.85
N GLU A 48 -19.89 4.90 3.01
CA GLU A 48 -20.18 6.23 3.54
C GLU A 48 -19.59 6.46 4.95
N GLU A 49 -19.51 5.41 5.76
CA GLU A 49 -18.99 5.45 7.14
C GLU A 49 -17.52 5.85 7.21
N ILE A 50 -16.72 5.56 6.15
CA ILE A 50 -15.29 5.85 6.10
C ILE A 50 -14.91 6.90 5.06
N LYS A 51 -15.84 7.35 4.24
CA LYS A 51 -15.59 8.26 3.11
C LYS A 51 -14.86 9.55 3.52
N LYS A 52 -15.16 10.07 4.70
CA LYS A 52 -14.49 11.25 5.26
C LYS A 52 -13.02 11.02 5.66
N ASN A 53 -12.60 9.77 5.72
CA ASN A 53 -11.24 9.38 6.12
C ASN A 53 -10.33 9.08 4.92
N ILE A 54 -10.88 9.14 3.71
CA ILE A 54 -10.15 8.82 2.48
C ILE A 54 -10.25 9.95 1.47
N PHE A 55 -9.25 10.06 0.60
CA PHE A 55 -9.19 11.13 -0.39
C PHE A 55 -8.41 10.70 -1.64
N CYS A 56 -8.55 11.47 -2.73
CA CYS A 56 -7.80 11.22 -3.95
C CYS A 56 -6.39 11.77 -3.83
N HIS A 57 -5.39 10.91 -4.00
CA HIS A 57 -3.97 11.28 -3.98
C HIS A 57 -3.12 10.17 -4.63
N LYS A 58 -1.95 10.52 -5.16
CA LYS A 58 -1.07 9.56 -5.81
C LYS A 58 0.03 9.07 -4.88
N ALA A 59 0.32 7.78 -4.92
CA ALA A 59 1.35 7.17 -4.08
C ALA A 59 2.78 7.66 -4.38
N GLN A 60 3.03 8.17 -5.58
CA GLN A 60 4.31 8.75 -5.99
C GLN A 60 4.44 10.26 -5.73
N GLU A 61 3.57 10.86 -4.91
CA GLU A 61 3.64 12.26 -4.49
C GLU A 61 3.93 12.35 -2.98
N ILE A 62 4.34 13.53 -2.50
CA ILE A 62 4.57 13.76 -1.07
C ILE A 62 3.25 13.64 -0.31
N TYR A 63 3.21 12.80 0.72
CA TYR A 63 1.99 12.58 1.48
C TYR A 63 1.68 13.76 2.42
N PRO A 64 0.41 14.20 2.51
CA PRO A 64 0.00 15.36 3.31
C PRO A 64 -0.08 15.04 4.82
N PHE A 65 0.92 14.34 5.35
CA PHE A 65 1.01 13.88 6.72
C PHE A 65 2.37 14.21 7.33
N ASN A 66 2.43 14.30 8.65
CA ASN A 66 3.67 14.52 9.40
C ASN A 66 4.51 13.24 9.50
N ASP A 67 5.79 13.40 9.85
CA ASP A 67 6.68 12.28 10.12
C ASP A 67 6.16 11.44 11.30
N ASN A 68 6.18 10.11 11.16
CA ASN A 68 5.72 9.15 12.18
C ASN A 68 4.28 9.36 12.68
N GLU A 69 3.41 9.91 11.85
CA GLU A 69 2.01 10.19 12.22
C GLU A 69 1.19 8.90 12.43
N PHE A 70 1.52 7.85 11.68
CA PHE A 70 0.79 6.58 11.75
C PHE A 70 1.58 5.49 12.47
N ASP A 71 0.88 4.70 13.29
CA ASP A 71 1.47 3.52 13.93
C ASP A 71 1.77 2.42 12.90
N LEU A 72 0.96 2.35 11.82
CA LEU A 72 1.17 1.44 10.70
C LEU A 72 0.76 2.11 9.38
N VAL A 73 1.63 2.02 8.38
CA VAL A 73 1.33 2.35 6.98
C VAL A 73 1.31 1.05 6.19
N ILE A 74 0.23 0.81 5.47
CA ILE A 74 0.07 -0.38 4.63
C ILE A 74 -0.07 0.02 3.16
N SER A 75 0.35 -0.87 2.26
CA SER A 75 0.01 -0.81 0.85
C SER A 75 -0.14 -2.22 0.31
N LEU A 76 -1.31 -2.53 -0.21
CA LEU A 76 -1.64 -3.86 -0.72
C LEU A 76 -1.98 -3.78 -2.20
N ASN A 77 -1.31 -4.58 -3.03
CA ASN A 77 -1.57 -4.72 -4.47
C ASN A 77 -1.60 -3.37 -5.21
N THR A 78 -0.71 -2.44 -4.85
CA THR A 78 -0.75 -1.06 -5.38
C THR A 78 0.56 -0.66 -6.04
N LEU A 79 1.68 -0.79 -5.34
CA LEU A 79 2.94 -0.17 -5.77
C LEU A 79 3.55 -0.80 -7.03
N HIS A 80 3.17 -2.02 -7.41
CA HIS A 80 3.56 -2.61 -8.70
C HIS A 80 3.05 -1.80 -9.91
N ASN A 81 2.04 -0.94 -9.72
CA ASN A 81 1.54 -0.04 -10.75
C ASN A 81 2.42 1.19 -10.99
N LEU A 82 3.42 1.42 -10.16
CA LEU A 82 4.37 2.53 -10.27
C LEU A 82 5.59 2.13 -11.10
N LYS A 83 6.19 3.10 -11.77
CA LYS A 83 7.50 2.95 -12.39
C LYS A 83 8.59 2.96 -11.31
N ILE A 84 9.75 2.37 -11.61
CA ILE A 84 10.84 2.21 -10.65
C ILE A 84 11.25 3.53 -9.96
N PHE A 85 11.30 4.64 -10.69
CA PHE A 85 11.67 5.94 -10.13
C PHE A 85 10.54 6.59 -9.29
N GLU A 86 9.29 6.18 -9.51
CA GLU A 86 8.13 6.58 -8.70
C GLU A 86 8.08 5.79 -7.38
N LEU A 87 8.55 4.52 -7.40
CA LEU A 87 8.68 3.69 -6.20
C LEU A 87 9.58 4.31 -5.15
N GLU A 88 10.64 5.03 -5.55
CA GLU A 88 11.53 5.72 -4.62
C GLU A 88 10.76 6.69 -3.71
N ILE A 89 9.90 7.50 -4.30
CA ILE A 89 9.10 8.48 -3.55
C ILE A 89 8.10 7.77 -2.65
N ALA A 90 7.34 6.80 -3.19
CA ALA A 90 6.33 6.07 -2.44
C ALA A 90 6.92 5.34 -1.22
N LEU A 91 8.02 4.63 -1.40
CA LEU A 91 8.68 3.89 -0.32
C LEU A 91 9.24 4.82 0.76
N LYS A 92 9.87 5.94 0.36
CA LYS A 92 10.38 6.94 1.29
C LYS A 92 9.26 7.62 2.08
N GLU A 93 8.16 7.97 1.43
CA GLU A 93 7.02 8.59 2.09
C GLU A 93 6.32 7.63 3.06
N MET A 94 6.13 6.35 2.69
CA MET A 94 5.62 5.35 3.62
C MET A 94 6.49 5.24 4.88
N GLN A 95 7.83 5.23 4.71
CA GLN A 95 8.78 5.21 5.82
C GLN A 95 8.74 6.50 6.64
N ARG A 96 8.54 7.66 6.01
CA ARG A 96 8.51 8.95 6.69
C ARG A 96 7.29 9.10 7.57
N VAL A 97 6.10 8.75 7.06
CA VAL A 97 4.83 8.99 7.77
C VAL A 97 4.47 7.86 8.74
N GLY A 98 5.09 6.67 8.62
CA GLY A 98 4.80 5.50 9.44
C GLY A 98 5.88 5.16 10.45
N LYS A 99 5.48 4.79 11.66
CA LYS A 99 6.37 4.14 12.64
C LYS A 99 6.71 2.72 12.23
N ASN A 100 5.76 2.04 11.59
CA ASN A 100 5.89 0.73 10.96
C ASN A 100 5.26 0.79 9.57
N SER A 101 5.74 -0.04 8.65
CA SER A 101 5.17 -0.15 7.32
C SER A 101 5.11 -1.60 6.86
N TYR A 102 4.10 -1.90 6.04
CA TYR A 102 3.88 -3.23 5.48
C TYR A 102 3.45 -3.14 4.02
N LEU A 103 4.10 -3.92 3.19
CA LEU A 103 3.82 -4.06 1.77
C LEU A 103 3.36 -5.48 1.44
N CYS A 104 2.35 -5.60 0.59
CA CYS A 104 2.03 -6.85 -0.08
C CYS A 104 1.91 -6.58 -1.58
N LEU A 105 2.74 -7.26 -2.37
CA LEU A 105 2.85 -7.06 -3.81
C LEU A 105 2.86 -8.39 -4.55
N GLU A 106 2.48 -8.33 -5.80
CA GLU A 106 2.60 -9.43 -6.72
C GLU A 106 4.05 -9.57 -7.20
N SER A 107 4.48 -10.80 -7.34
CA SER A 107 5.79 -11.17 -7.84
C SER A 107 5.73 -12.53 -8.56
N PHE A 108 6.84 -13.01 -9.10
CA PHE A 108 6.94 -14.27 -9.81
C PHE A 108 8.28 -14.96 -9.52
N ARG A 109 8.29 -16.28 -9.51
CA ARG A 109 9.47 -17.13 -9.29
C ARG A 109 9.94 -17.85 -10.55
N ASN A 110 9.10 -17.88 -11.58
CA ASN A 110 9.35 -18.56 -12.85
C ASN A 110 8.52 -17.97 -13.99
N GLU A 111 8.80 -18.38 -15.22
CA GLU A 111 8.14 -17.86 -16.43
C GLU A 111 6.62 -18.08 -16.47
N LYS A 112 6.12 -19.19 -15.90
CA LYS A 112 4.67 -19.45 -15.84
C LYS A 112 3.97 -18.45 -14.92
N GLU A 113 4.53 -18.19 -13.75
CA GLU A 113 3.99 -17.23 -12.80
C GLU A 113 4.07 -15.80 -13.37
N LEU A 114 5.16 -15.46 -14.07
CA LEU A 114 5.28 -14.17 -14.77
C LEU A 114 4.18 -14.02 -15.82
N PHE A 115 3.98 -15.03 -16.65
CA PHE A 115 2.91 -14.98 -17.65
C PHE A 115 1.52 -14.81 -17.02
N ASN A 116 1.23 -15.56 -15.94
CA ASN A 116 -0.03 -15.44 -15.22
C ASN A 116 -0.21 -14.03 -14.62
N LEU A 117 0.86 -13.49 -14.03
CA LEU A 117 0.87 -12.13 -13.47
C LEU A 117 0.65 -11.07 -14.56
N GLU A 118 1.31 -11.17 -15.71
CA GLU A 118 1.12 -10.27 -16.85
C GLU A 118 -0.32 -10.30 -17.40
N CYS A 119 -0.96 -11.47 -17.40
CA CYS A 119 -2.36 -11.62 -17.80
C CYS A 119 -3.33 -10.99 -16.79
N TRP A 120 -2.99 -10.96 -15.53
CA TRP A 120 -3.83 -10.43 -14.45
C TRP A 120 -3.61 -8.93 -14.22
N ALA A 121 -2.36 -8.50 -14.14
CA ALA A 121 -1.96 -7.16 -13.72
C ALA A 121 -1.90 -6.18 -14.90
N LEU A 122 -3.03 -5.82 -15.47
CA LEU A 122 -3.14 -4.98 -16.68
C LEU A 122 -2.54 -3.56 -16.52
N THR A 123 -2.40 -3.05 -15.30
CA THR A 123 -1.86 -1.71 -15.02
C THR A 123 -0.45 -1.73 -14.44
N CYS A 124 0.11 -2.91 -14.23
CA CYS A 124 1.44 -3.09 -13.66
C CYS A 124 2.53 -2.44 -14.54
N GLN A 125 3.43 -1.69 -13.91
CA GLN A 125 4.59 -1.07 -14.53
C GLN A 125 5.91 -1.66 -14.04
N SER A 126 5.88 -2.39 -12.92
CA SER A 126 7.05 -2.98 -12.27
C SER A 126 6.82 -4.47 -12.01
N PHE A 127 7.15 -5.27 -13.04
CA PHE A 127 7.16 -6.74 -12.96
C PHE A 127 8.54 -7.18 -12.46
N PHE A 128 8.70 -7.36 -11.16
CA PHE A 128 9.97 -7.74 -10.55
C PHE A 128 9.87 -9.08 -9.83
N SER A 129 10.94 -9.88 -9.94
CA SER A 129 11.14 -11.06 -9.12
C SER A 129 11.32 -10.66 -7.63
N PRO A 130 11.23 -11.62 -6.68
CA PRO A 130 11.47 -11.33 -5.27
C PRO A 130 12.84 -10.69 -5.02
N GLU A 131 13.89 -11.15 -5.70
CA GLU A 131 15.24 -10.63 -5.57
C GLU A 131 15.35 -9.17 -6.05
N GLU A 132 14.67 -8.84 -7.17
CA GLU A 132 14.63 -7.48 -7.70
C GLU A 132 13.84 -6.56 -6.77
N TRP A 133 12.68 -6.99 -6.24
CA TRP A 133 11.93 -6.24 -5.23
C TRP A 133 12.76 -5.97 -3.97
N ILE A 134 13.46 -6.99 -3.45
CA ILE A 134 14.34 -6.84 -2.28
C ILE A 134 15.48 -5.86 -2.59
N TRP A 135 16.03 -5.89 -3.80
CA TRP A 135 17.04 -4.91 -4.23
C TRP A 135 16.45 -3.49 -4.24
N VAL A 136 15.25 -3.30 -4.80
CA VAL A 136 14.53 -2.00 -4.82
C VAL A 136 14.32 -1.48 -3.40
N TYR A 137 13.84 -2.33 -2.48
CA TYR A 137 13.63 -1.95 -1.08
C TYR A 137 14.93 -1.50 -0.41
N ASN A 138 15.98 -2.28 -0.56
CA ASN A 138 17.30 -1.94 -0.01
C ASN A 138 17.86 -0.64 -0.62
N HIS A 139 17.72 -0.47 -1.92
CA HIS A 139 18.25 0.69 -2.65
C HIS A 139 17.54 1.99 -2.25
N PHE A 140 16.22 1.95 -2.04
CA PHE A 140 15.44 3.12 -1.64
C PHE A 140 15.27 3.26 -0.12
N GLY A 141 15.91 2.38 0.66
CA GLY A 141 15.95 2.45 2.12
C GLY A 141 14.64 2.07 2.80
N TYR A 142 13.82 1.20 2.18
CA TYR A 142 12.64 0.67 2.81
C TYR A 142 13.00 -0.40 3.84
N LEU A 143 12.58 -0.20 5.09
CA LEU A 143 12.90 -1.05 6.24
C LEU A 143 11.67 -1.76 6.80
N GLY A 144 10.51 -1.57 6.18
CA GLY A 144 9.26 -2.19 6.60
C GLY A 144 9.18 -3.67 6.28
N ASP A 145 8.09 -4.28 6.71
CA ASP A 145 7.79 -5.67 6.38
C ASP A 145 7.20 -5.78 4.97
N TYR A 146 7.38 -6.92 4.33
CA TYR A 146 6.81 -7.18 3.01
C TYR A 146 6.44 -8.65 2.82
N GLU A 147 5.49 -8.91 1.93
CA GLU A 147 5.10 -10.23 1.44
C GLU A 147 4.87 -10.18 -0.06
N PHE A 148 5.02 -11.34 -0.73
CA PHE A 148 4.78 -11.49 -2.16
C PHE A 148 3.61 -12.44 -2.43
N ILE A 149 2.78 -12.07 -3.40
CA ILE A 149 1.72 -12.92 -3.94
C ILE A 149 2.19 -13.52 -5.26
N TYR A 150 1.93 -14.82 -5.46
CA TYR A 150 2.29 -15.55 -6.66
C TYR A 150 1.05 -16.14 -7.33
N PHE A 151 0.99 -16.06 -8.65
CA PHE A 151 -0.08 -16.61 -9.47
C PHE A 151 0.39 -17.95 -10.07
N GLU A 152 0.13 -19.06 -9.39
CA GLU A 152 0.54 -20.42 -9.75
C GLU A 152 -0.29 -21.02 -10.93
#